data_e695f8e38c43a6617c40bec288ce3514
#
_entry.id   e695f8e38c43a6617c40bec288ce3514
#
_cell.length_a   1.000
_cell.length_b   1.000
_cell.length_c   1.000
_cell.angle_alpha   90.00
_cell.angle_beta   90.00
_cell.angle_gamma   90.00
#
_symmetry.space_group_name_H-M   'P 1'
#
loop_
_entity.id
_entity.type
_entity.pdbx_description
1 polymer ?
#
loop_
_entity_poly.entity_id
_entity_poly.type
_entity_poly.pdbx_seq_one_letter_code
_entity_poly.pdbx_strand_id
1 'polypeptide(L)'
;MTKAEAYDKAWRLGRKGDFSLVDEIYHQNYKSIDYRTGIEANIEDDKVIVSTLGESVVFGPSKALFEGEDFVCVEGFAKRQLNVNDPSYGIMMTALSYQDGKIVSQKTVSSDLDFDPSEGKDWNWEDYE
;
A
#
# COMPACT_ATOMS: atom_id res chain seq x y z
N MET A 1 -15.28 -8.79 5.62
CA MET A 1 -14.16 -7.91 5.16
C MET A 1 -13.88 -8.20 3.70
N THR A 2 -13.82 -7.17 2.86
CA THR A 2 -13.47 -7.34 1.45
C THR A 2 -11.98 -7.63 1.29
N LYS A 3 -11.58 -8.08 0.09
CA LYS A 3 -10.15 -8.29 -0.22
C LYS A 3 -9.34 -7.01 -0.07
N ALA A 4 -9.90 -5.88 -0.56
CA ALA A 4 -9.23 -4.58 -0.44
C ALA A 4 -9.08 -4.15 1.02
N GLU A 5 -10.11 -4.35 1.84
CA GLU A 5 -10.06 -4.05 3.27
C GLU A 5 -9.03 -4.92 4.00
N ALA A 6 -8.97 -6.21 3.66
CA ALA A 6 -7.98 -7.13 4.25
C ALA A 6 -6.54 -6.71 3.87
N TYR A 7 -6.33 -6.34 2.63
CA TYR A 7 -5.04 -5.84 2.14
C TYR A 7 -4.63 -4.58 2.91
N ASP A 8 -5.50 -3.60 3.01
CA ASP A 8 -5.23 -2.34 3.72
C ASP A 8 -4.90 -2.60 5.19
N LYS A 9 -5.72 -3.40 5.86
CA LYS A 9 -5.53 -3.73 7.28
C LYS A 9 -4.22 -4.47 7.51
N ALA A 10 -3.87 -5.42 6.63
CA ALA A 10 -2.64 -6.21 6.77
C ALA A 10 -1.41 -5.31 6.79
N TRP A 11 -1.31 -4.35 5.88
CA TRP A 11 -0.15 -3.47 5.82
C TRP A 11 -0.16 -2.38 6.86
N ARG A 12 -1.32 -1.93 7.32
CA ARG A 12 -1.40 -1.00 8.46
C ARG A 12 -0.87 -1.65 9.73
N LEU A 13 -1.23 -2.90 9.99
CA LEU A 13 -0.68 -3.68 11.10
C LEU A 13 0.82 -3.94 10.90
N GLY A 14 1.23 -4.27 9.66
CA GLY A 14 2.63 -4.51 9.32
C GLY A 14 3.53 -3.31 9.61
N ARG A 15 3.06 -2.10 9.35
CA ARG A 15 3.80 -0.87 9.68
C ARG A 15 4.07 -0.75 11.18
N LYS A 16 3.22 -1.34 12.00
CA LYS A 16 3.37 -1.35 13.47
C LYS A 16 4.13 -2.57 13.97
N GLY A 17 4.65 -3.39 13.05
CA GLY A 17 5.44 -4.56 13.37
C GLY A 17 4.66 -5.87 13.44
N ASP A 18 3.35 -5.86 13.18
CA ASP A 18 2.52 -7.06 13.19
C ASP A 18 2.24 -7.53 11.75
N PHE A 19 2.95 -8.56 11.30
CA PHE A 19 2.80 -9.13 9.96
C PHE A 19 1.92 -10.37 9.93
N SER A 20 1.20 -10.70 10.99
CA SER A 20 0.40 -11.93 11.05
C SER A 20 -0.66 -12.00 9.94
N LEU A 21 -1.33 -10.88 9.66
CA LEU A 21 -2.33 -10.84 8.59
C LEU A 21 -1.69 -10.84 7.20
N VAL A 22 -0.54 -10.19 7.04
CA VAL A 22 0.25 -10.28 5.81
C VAL A 22 0.57 -11.75 5.51
N ASP A 23 1.08 -12.49 6.49
CA ASP A 23 1.42 -13.89 6.31
C ASP A 23 0.21 -14.75 5.94
N GLU A 24 -0.98 -14.34 6.39
CA GLU A 24 -2.22 -15.06 6.10
C GLU A 24 -2.72 -14.84 4.67
N ILE A 25 -2.62 -13.60 4.14
CA ILE A 25 -3.25 -13.24 2.86
C ILE A 25 -2.35 -13.38 1.65
N TYR A 26 -1.04 -13.58 1.83
CA TYR A 26 -0.09 -13.68 0.72
C TYR A 26 0.27 -15.12 0.40
N HIS A 27 0.33 -15.41 -0.90
CA HIS A 27 0.71 -16.74 -1.42
C HIS A 27 2.21 -16.96 -1.25
N GLN A 28 2.64 -18.21 -1.04
CA GLN A 28 4.06 -18.56 -0.88
C GLN A 28 4.92 -18.20 -2.11
N ASN A 29 4.32 -18.12 -3.29
CA ASN A 29 5.02 -17.79 -4.54
C ASN A 29 4.85 -16.31 -4.93
N TYR A 30 4.41 -15.48 -3.98
CA TYR A 30 4.17 -14.06 -4.23
C TYR A 30 5.40 -13.33 -4.73
N LYS A 31 5.17 -12.44 -5.72
CA LYS A 31 6.16 -11.47 -6.18
C LYS A 31 5.48 -10.15 -6.48
N SER A 32 6.19 -9.06 -6.20
CA SER A 32 5.76 -7.72 -6.54
C SER A 32 6.71 -7.07 -7.54
N ILE A 33 6.20 -6.08 -8.26
CA ILE A 33 7.02 -5.17 -9.05
C ILE A 33 6.52 -3.75 -8.85
N ASP A 34 7.47 -2.84 -8.61
CA ASP A 34 7.23 -1.40 -8.60
C ASP A 34 7.69 -0.84 -9.93
N TYR A 35 6.75 -0.36 -10.74
CA TYR A 35 7.06 0.12 -12.09
C TYR A 35 7.83 1.44 -12.11
N ARG A 36 7.81 2.21 -11.03
CA ARG A 36 8.60 3.44 -10.95
C ARG A 36 10.09 3.14 -10.87
N THR A 37 10.46 2.11 -10.15
CA THR A 37 11.87 1.74 -9.94
C THR A 37 12.31 0.52 -10.71
N GLY A 38 11.37 -0.31 -11.18
CA GLY A 38 11.64 -1.61 -11.79
C GLY A 38 12.06 -2.69 -10.80
N ILE A 39 11.98 -2.41 -9.50
CA ILE A 39 12.39 -3.36 -8.46
C ILE A 39 11.33 -4.44 -8.30
N GLU A 40 11.79 -5.70 -8.35
CA GLU A 40 10.98 -6.87 -8.00
C GLU A 40 11.31 -7.30 -6.57
N ALA A 41 10.30 -7.78 -5.85
CA ALA A 41 10.46 -8.16 -4.45
C ALA A 41 9.60 -9.38 -4.11
N ASN A 42 10.05 -10.17 -3.14
CA ASN A 42 9.23 -11.21 -2.51
C ASN A 42 8.58 -10.62 -1.26
N ILE A 43 7.82 -11.45 -0.51
CA ILE A 43 7.10 -10.93 0.66
C ILE A 43 8.05 -10.49 1.78
N GLU A 44 9.17 -11.18 1.97
CA GLU A 44 10.14 -10.80 3.00
C GLU A 44 10.81 -9.47 2.67
N ASP A 45 11.10 -9.22 1.39
CA ASP A 45 11.62 -7.94 0.92
C ASP A 45 10.60 -6.82 1.15
N ASP A 46 9.33 -7.06 0.87
CA ASP A 46 8.27 -6.06 1.08
C ASP A 46 8.11 -5.74 2.57
N LYS A 47 8.22 -6.72 3.45
CA LYS A 47 8.21 -6.49 4.91
C LYS A 47 9.35 -5.58 5.34
N VAL A 48 10.56 -5.81 4.81
CA VAL A 48 11.73 -4.98 5.10
C VAL A 48 11.51 -3.54 4.61
N ILE A 49 10.98 -3.37 3.40
CA ILE A 49 10.69 -2.05 2.82
C ILE A 49 9.73 -1.28 3.72
N VAL A 50 8.62 -1.90 4.11
CA VAL A 50 7.62 -1.26 4.96
C VAL A 50 8.20 -0.89 6.33
N SER A 51 9.00 -1.78 6.92
CA SER A 51 9.66 -1.52 8.20
C SER A 51 10.67 -0.37 8.11
N THR A 52 11.37 -0.26 6.97
CA THR A 52 12.37 0.78 6.75
C THR A 52 11.73 2.16 6.54
N LEU A 53 10.57 2.22 5.89
CA LEU A 53 9.85 3.49 5.69
C LEU A 53 9.46 4.13 7.02
N GLY A 54 9.06 3.33 8.00
CA GLY A 54 8.75 3.81 9.36
C GLY A 54 7.76 4.96 9.37
N GLU A 55 8.08 5.99 10.15
CA GLU A 55 7.25 7.19 10.31
C GLU A 55 7.49 8.23 9.20
N SER A 56 8.45 8.01 8.31
CA SER A 56 8.76 8.96 7.25
C SER A 56 7.70 9.01 6.16
N VAL A 57 6.83 8.00 6.08
CA VAL A 57 5.72 7.96 5.13
C VAL A 57 4.43 7.62 5.87
N VAL A 58 3.40 8.43 5.62
CA VAL A 58 2.04 8.15 6.11
C VAL A 58 1.20 7.71 4.91
N PHE A 59 0.56 6.54 5.01
CA PHE A 59 -0.36 6.06 3.99
C PHE A 59 -1.78 6.47 4.36
N GLY A 60 -2.40 7.26 3.49
CA GLY A 60 -3.77 7.74 3.67
C GLY A 60 -4.81 6.69 3.32
N PRO A 61 -6.04 7.11 3.06
CA PRO A 61 -7.11 6.18 2.72
C PRO A 61 -6.81 5.44 1.43
N SER A 62 -7.22 4.17 1.38
CA SER A 62 -7.18 3.37 0.17
C SER A 62 -8.59 2.97 -0.23
N LYS A 63 -8.79 2.76 -1.53
CA LYS A 63 -10.11 2.51 -2.10
C LYS A 63 -9.97 1.50 -3.22
N ALA A 64 -10.85 0.50 -3.24
CA ALA A 64 -10.94 -0.41 -4.37
C ALA A 64 -11.57 0.31 -5.56
N LEU A 65 -10.83 0.37 -6.67
CA LEU A 65 -11.36 0.86 -7.94
C LEU A 65 -12.08 -0.26 -8.68
N PHE A 66 -11.62 -1.48 -8.50
CA PHE A 66 -12.23 -2.69 -9.03
C PHE A 66 -11.94 -3.84 -8.09
N GLU A 67 -12.94 -4.68 -7.81
CA GLU A 67 -12.74 -5.88 -7.00
C GLU A 67 -13.49 -7.04 -7.64
N GLY A 68 -12.74 -8.03 -8.13
CA GLY A 68 -13.27 -9.26 -8.66
C GLY A 68 -12.89 -10.44 -7.79
N GLU A 69 -13.18 -11.65 -8.26
CA GLU A 69 -12.88 -12.87 -7.52
C GLU A 69 -11.38 -13.10 -7.33
N ASP A 70 -10.60 -12.92 -8.41
CA ASP A 70 -9.16 -13.17 -8.42
C ASP A 70 -8.31 -11.94 -8.71
N PHE A 71 -8.92 -10.76 -8.66
CA PHE A 71 -8.23 -9.51 -8.99
C PHE A 71 -8.83 -8.35 -8.22
N VAL A 72 -7.95 -7.49 -7.69
CA VAL A 72 -8.34 -6.25 -7.03
C VAL A 72 -7.40 -5.13 -7.50
N CYS A 73 -7.96 -3.97 -7.84
CA CYS A 73 -7.18 -2.76 -8.08
C CYS A 73 -7.49 -1.75 -6.99
N VAL A 74 -6.44 -1.27 -6.32
CA VAL A 74 -6.56 -0.36 -5.17
C VAL A 74 -5.87 0.95 -5.50
N GLU A 75 -6.54 2.07 -5.19
CA GLU A 75 -5.96 3.42 -5.22
C GLU A 75 -5.64 3.84 -3.79
N GLY A 76 -4.47 4.43 -3.57
CA GLY A 76 -4.07 4.93 -2.26
C GLY A 76 -3.24 6.19 -2.36
N PHE A 77 -3.16 6.92 -1.25
CA PHE A 77 -2.39 8.16 -1.15
C PHE A 77 -1.28 8.01 -0.12
N ALA A 78 -0.19 8.74 -0.33
CA ALA A 78 0.92 8.78 0.60
C ALA A 78 1.40 10.21 0.83
N LYS A 79 1.83 10.48 2.05
CA LYS A 79 2.49 11.71 2.44
C LYS A 79 3.87 11.37 2.94
N ARG A 80 4.90 11.95 2.31
CA ARG A 80 6.29 11.78 2.72
C ARG A 80 6.69 12.95 3.62
N GLN A 81 7.20 12.64 4.79
CA GLN A 81 7.59 13.62 5.81
C GLN A 81 9.11 13.70 5.98
N LEU A 82 9.85 13.58 4.87
CA LEU A 82 11.31 13.67 4.88
C LEU A 82 11.80 15.05 5.31
N ASN A 83 10.99 16.08 5.10
CA ASN A 83 11.20 17.43 5.57
C ASN A 83 9.91 17.95 6.15
N VAL A 84 9.89 18.25 7.45
CA VAL A 84 8.70 18.69 8.19
C VAL A 84 8.08 19.95 7.59
N ASN A 85 8.91 20.81 6.98
CA ASN A 85 8.48 22.09 6.42
C ASN A 85 8.03 21.99 4.96
N ASP A 86 8.24 20.85 4.31
CA ASP A 86 7.96 20.68 2.89
C ASP A 86 7.55 19.21 2.60
N PRO A 87 6.36 18.79 3.07
CA PRO A 87 5.89 17.44 2.81
C PRO A 87 5.59 17.26 1.32
N SER A 88 5.84 16.06 0.81
CA SER A 88 5.47 15.69 -0.55
C SER A 88 4.34 14.67 -0.53
N TYR A 89 3.56 14.64 -1.61
CA TYR A 89 2.38 13.79 -1.72
C TYR A 89 2.47 12.91 -2.95
N GLY A 90 1.88 11.75 -2.88
CA GLY A 90 1.84 10.81 -3.99
C GLY A 90 0.55 10.03 -4.04
N ILE A 91 0.29 9.45 -5.21
CA ILE A 91 -0.79 8.52 -5.45
C ILE A 91 -0.21 7.20 -5.92
N MET A 92 -0.81 6.09 -5.49
CA MET A 92 -0.43 4.76 -5.92
C MET A 92 -1.64 4.00 -6.43
N MET A 93 -1.45 3.25 -7.52
CA MET A 93 -2.42 2.26 -7.97
C MET A 93 -1.75 0.90 -7.94
N THR A 94 -2.40 -0.04 -7.28
CA THR A 94 -1.86 -1.37 -7.04
C THR A 94 -2.82 -2.42 -7.58
N ALA A 95 -2.32 -3.26 -8.48
CA ALA A 95 -3.06 -4.39 -9.03
C ALA A 95 -2.65 -5.66 -8.28
N LEU A 96 -3.62 -6.29 -7.63
CA LEU A 96 -3.43 -7.52 -6.88
C LEU A 96 -4.07 -8.67 -7.63
N SER A 97 -3.29 -9.72 -7.93
CA SER A 97 -3.81 -10.96 -8.50
C SER A 97 -3.78 -12.06 -7.44
N TYR A 98 -4.82 -12.88 -7.43
CA TYR A 98 -5.01 -13.92 -6.42
C TYR A 98 -4.92 -15.30 -7.04
N GLN A 99 -4.35 -16.23 -6.29
CA GLN A 99 -4.33 -17.66 -6.60
C GLN A 99 -4.62 -18.42 -5.31
N ASP A 100 -5.56 -19.36 -5.37
CA ASP A 100 -5.99 -20.14 -4.18
C ASP A 100 -6.41 -19.24 -3.01
N GLY A 101 -7.05 -18.10 -3.33
CA GLY A 101 -7.55 -17.16 -2.35
C GLY A 101 -6.48 -16.27 -1.71
N LYS A 102 -5.23 -16.34 -2.19
CA LYS A 102 -4.11 -15.55 -1.66
C LYS A 102 -3.46 -14.70 -2.75
N ILE A 103 -2.87 -13.57 -2.34
CA ILE A 103 -2.22 -12.66 -3.28
C ILE A 103 -0.95 -13.30 -3.82
N VAL A 104 -0.90 -13.52 -5.13
CA VAL A 104 0.25 -14.15 -5.80
C VAL A 104 1.08 -13.12 -6.57
N SER A 105 0.52 -11.99 -6.96
CA SER A 105 1.28 -10.91 -7.58
C SER A 105 0.72 -9.56 -7.21
N GLN A 106 1.61 -8.58 -7.17
CA GLN A 106 1.28 -7.19 -6.89
C GLN A 106 2.06 -6.30 -7.84
N LYS A 107 1.36 -5.46 -8.59
CA LYS A 107 1.97 -4.52 -9.51
C LYS A 107 1.57 -3.11 -9.11
N THR A 108 2.55 -2.25 -8.85
CA THR A 108 2.31 -0.90 -8.36
C THR A 108 2.83 0.13 -9.33
N VAL A 109 1.99 1.13 -9.63
CA VAL A 109 2.41 2.36 -10.29
C VAL A 109 2.17 3.50 -9.32
N SER A 110 3.07 4.48 -9.28
CA SER A 110 2.95 5.64 -8.42
C SER A 110 3.34 6.89 -9.15
N SER A 111 2.81 8.02 -8.69
CA SER A 111 3.11 9.34 -9.25
C SER A 111 3.10 10.36 -8.12
N ASP A 112 3.98 11.36 -8.23
CA ASP A 112 3.95 12.49 -7.33
C ASP A 112 2.76 13.40 -7.66
N LEU A 113 2.20 14.02 -6.61
CA LEU A 113 1.13 14.99 -6.73
C LEU A 113 1.64 16.38 -6.39
N ASP A 114 1.19 17.38 -7.13
CA ASP A 114 1.54 18.80 -6.90
C ASP A 114 0.63 19.45 -5.87
N PHE A 115 -0.22 18.68 -5.19
CA PHE A 115 -1.21 19.19 -4.24
C PHE A 115 -1.40 18.17 -3.11
N ASP A 116 -1.93 18.65 -1.98
CA ASP A 116 -2.32 17.78 -0.87
C ASP A 116 -3.68 17.13 -1.18
N PRO A 117 -3.74 15.81 -1.36
CA PRO A 117 -5.00 15.14 -1.73
C PRO A 117 -6.07 15.15 -0.63
N SER A 118 -5.72 15.55 0.59
CA SER A 118 -6.71 15.68 1.68
C SER A 118 -7.45 17.02 1.65
N GLU A 119 -6.96 18.02 0.91
CA GLU A 119 -7.61 19.33 0.84
C GLU A 119 -9.02 19.24 0.25
N GLY A 120 -9.97 19.82 0.98
CA GLY A 120 -11.38 19.80 0.55
C GLY A 120 -12.07 18.46 0.70
N LYS A 121 -11.45 17.50 1.37
CA LYS A 121 -11.99 16.17 1.63
C LYS A 121 -12.43 16.05 3.09
N ASP A 122 -13.11 14.96 3.39
CA ASP A 122 -13.63 14.65 4.73
C ASP A 122 -12.66 13.80 5.57
N TRP A 123 -11.41 13.71 5.15
CA TRP A 123 -10.37 12.99 5.86
C TRP A 123 -9.11 13.85 6.00
N ASN A 124 -8.26 13.52 6.98
CA ASN A 124 -6.99 14.19 7.19
C ASN A 124 -5.90 13.19 7.52
N TRP A 125 -4.64 13.60 7.37
CA TRP A 125 -3.49 12.70 7.54
C TRP A 125 -3.33 12.21 8.98
N GLU A 126 -3.74 13.00 9.97
CA GLU A 126 -3.64 12.61 11.37
C GLU A 126 -4.45 11.35 11.70
N ASP A 127 -5.52 11.09 10.95
CA ASP A 127 -6.33 9.89 11.13
C ASP A 127 -5.59 8.60 10.75
N TYR A 128 -4.46 8.71 10.04
CA TYR A 128 -3.70 7.58 9.50
C TYR A 128 -2.28 7.48 10.06
N GLU A 129 -1.92 8.35 10.97
CA GLU A 129 -0.61 8.34 11.64
C GLU A 129 -0.49 7.26 12.72
#